data_461841913947462a79a80b2698355114
#
_entry.id   461841913947462a79a80b2698355114
#
_cell.length_a   1.000
_cell.length_b   1.000
_cell.length_c   1.000
_cell.angle_alpha   90.00
_cell.angle_beta   90.00
_cell.angle_gamma   90.00
#
_symmetry.space_group_name_H-M   'P 1'
#
loop_
_entity.id
_entity.type
_entity.pdbx_description
1 polymer ?
#
loop_
_entity_poly.entity_id
_entity_poly.type
_entity_poly.pdbx_seq_one_letter_code
_entity_poly.pdbx_strand_id
1 'polypeptide(L)'
;MEQFDVLVVGSGGAGQRAALEVGRRKGLKVALITKIFPTRSATAMAQGGVNACLNNVAAEDTIETHTFDTVKGSDYLGDQDAIEFFCSRCPEGVLEMDHMGAPFSRTEQNKIAQRNFGGQSYPRTCYSADKTGHIILHTTYEQCLKEGVHFLQEWYLLDLVKDANGHVGGAVVWNMKEGKVEQIKAKAIILSTGGAGRIFWTRTTNPFLSTGDGMAAAFRAGNALKDMEMIQFHPTGLGRTGILMSEAVRGEGGYLLNAEGERFMKKYAPNKMELASRDVVAKAIEDEIAAGRGFGSGLNAYVVADLRHLGPEVIIEKLHGIRDLAMTFEHCDPLVQPVPIRPTCHYTMGGIDVVDYKTCACEVPGLFSSGEASCISIHGANRLGGNSLADGVVFGKVSGAGAADYAETHEQPNVDAELAAAAKAWEEKFTEVTTREGGRPVVEIRDALADAMWNKEGIFRNEQGITEALKEIDQLMEDYKTCYVGDPERTYNMAFVNYCEIGSMLTVAKAIAMGALHRRESRGAHIREDHPKRNDERYLKHSLIKLGANGEYELTERDVVFTKYEPQERKY
;
A
#
# COMPACT_ATOMS: atom_id res chain seq x y z
N MET A 1 -10.59 -29.84 1.78
CA MET A 1 -11.37 -28.58 1.95
C MET A 1 -11.36 -28.23 3.44
N GLU A 2 -10.85 -27.05 3.77
CA GLU A 2 -10.82 -26.53 5.14
C GLU A 2 -11.96 -25.55 5.36
N GLN A 3 -12.43 -25.42 6.61
CA GLN A 3 -13.52 -24.51 6.97
C GLN A 3 -13.19 -23.70 8.21
N PHE A 4 -13.36 -22.38 8.09
CA PHE A 4 -13.17 -21.38 9.14
C PHE A 4 -14.40 -20.47 9.23
N ASP A 5 -14.55 -19.72 10.32
CA ASP A 5 -15.56 -18.67 10.41
C ASP A 5 -15.07 -17.41 9.67
N VAL A 6 -13.78 -17.06 9.84
CA VAL A 6 -13.17 -15.93 9.16
C VAL A 6 -11.85 -16.36 8.51
N LEU A 7 -11.67 -15.98 7.25
CA LEU A 7 -10.42 -16.11 6.51
C LEU A 7 -9.80 -14.73 6.33
N VAL A 8 -8.56 -14.55 6.80
CA VAL A 8 -7.78 -13.35 6.55
C VAL A 8 -6.75 -13.65 5.46
N VAL A 9 -6.67 -12.79 4.44
CA VAL A 9 -5.73 -12.91 3.34
C VAL A 9 -4.70 -11.80 3.43
N GLY A 10 -3.44 -12.18 3.69
CA GLY A 10 -2.32 -11.26 3.87
C GLY A 10 -1.90 -11.11 5.33
N SER A 11 -0.60 -11.33 5.59
CA SER A 11 0.00 -11.32 6.93
C SER A 11 0.76 -10.02 7.26
N GLY A 12 0.43 -8.91 6.59
CA GLY A 12 0.91 -7.58 6.96
C GLY A 12 0.35 -7.12 8.32
N GLY A 13 0.73 -5.91 8.75
CA GLY A 13 0.27 -5.35 10.02
C GLY A 13 -1.25 -5.33 10.15
N ALA A 14 -1.96 -4.95 9.07
CA ALA A 14 -3.43 -4.94 9.06
C ALA A 14 -4.03 -6.35 9.18
N GLY A 15 -3.53 -7.32 8.38
CA GLY A 15 -4.07 -8.68 8.38
C GLY A 15 -3.82 -9.42 9.70
N GLN A 16 -2.62 -9.32 10.28
CA GLN A 16 -2.36 -9.89 11.60
C GLN A 16 -3.20 -9.22 12.68
N ARG A 17 -3.36 -7.90 12.62
CA ARG A 17 -4.20 -7.19 13.57
C ARG A 17 -5.67 -7.60 13.47
N ALA A 18 -6.18 -7.83 12.23
CA ALA A 18 -7.52 -8.35 12.00
C ALA A 18 -7.68 -9.79 12.52
N ALA A 19 -6.75 -10.67 12.19
CA ALA A 19 -6.78 -12.05 12.64
C ALA A 19 -6.71 -12.17 14.18
N LEU A 20 -5.89 -11.32 14.83
CA LEU A 20 -5.81 -11.21 16.27
C LEU A 20 -7.16 -10.84 16.90
N GLU A 21 -7.88 -9.87 16.32
CA GLU A 21 -9.17 -9.43 16.85
C GLU A 21 -10.23 -10.54 16.75
N VAL A 22 -10.25 -11.27 15.61
CA VAL A 22 -11.12 -12.45 15.46
C VAL A 22 -10.71 -13.56 16.45
N GLY A 23 -9.41 -13.85 16.59
CA GLY A 23 -8.91 -14.89 17.51
C GLY A 23 -9.27 -14.67 18.98
N ARG A 24 -9.46 -13.42 19.38
CA ARG A 24 -9.94 -13.04 20.72
C ARG A 24 -11.43 -13.35 20.95
N ARG A 25 -12.19 -13.60 19.89
CA ARG A 25 -13.62 -13.96 19.98
C ARG A 25 -13.76 -15.45 20.23
N LYS A 26 -14.23 -15.81 21.42
CA LYS A 26 -14.42 -17.21 21.83
C LYS A 26 -15.42 -17.91 20.90
N GLY A 27 -15.00 -19.04 20.36
CA GLY A 27 -15.85 -19.90 19.53
C GLY A 27 -15.70 -19.68 18.03
N LEU A 28 -15.04 -18.59 17.57
CA LEU A 28 -14.71 -18.39 16.19
C LEU A 28 -13.38 -19.07 15.81
N LYS A 29 -13.37 -19.69 14.62
CA LYS A 29 -12.16 -20.24 14.00
C LYS A 29 -11.66 -19.28 12.94
N VAL A 30 -10.43 -18.80 13.07
CA VAL A 30 -9.78 -17.90 12.13
C VAL A 30 -8.57 -18.54 11.50
N ALA A 31 -8.47 -18.44 10.16
CA ALA A 31 -7.23 -18.71 9.44
C ALA A 31 -6.67 -17.43 8.82
N LEU A 32 -5.35 -17.37 8.71
CA LEU A 32 -4.63 -16.34 7.99
C LEU A 32 -3.76 -16.99 6.92
N ILE A 33 -4.10 -16.77 5.65
CA ILE A 33 -3.27 -17.20 4.53
C ILE A 33 -2.30 -16.11 4.10
N THR A 34 -1.11 -16.51 3.69
CA THR A 34 -0.08 -15.59 3.21
C THR A 34 0.82 -16.27 2.19
N LYS A 35 1.14 -15.58 1.09
CA LYS A 35 2.04 -16.12 0.05
C LYS A 35 3.52 -16.15 0.44
N ILE A 36 3.85 -15.62 1.62
CA ILE A 36 5.20 -15.60 2.19
C ILE A 36 5.17 -16.00 3.66
N PHE A 37 6.33 -16.03 4.30
CA PHE A 37 6.39 -16.19 5.76
C PHE A 37 5.75 -14.98 6.48
N PRO A 38 4.94 -15.18 7.54
CA PRO A 38 4.12 -14.13 8.16
C PRO A 38 4.86 -12.87 8.62
N THR A 39 6.13 -12.97 8.98
CA THR A 39 6.93 -11.83 9.46
C THR A 39 7.77 -11.16 8.37
N ARG A 40 7.50 -11.44 7.08
CA ARG A 40 8.24 -10.93 5.91
C ARG A 40 7.46 -9.95 5.03
N SER A 41 6.37 -9.40 5.52
CA SER A 41 5.53 -8.45 4.77
C SER A 41 6.19 -7.06 4.63
N ALA A 42 5.58 -6.21 3.78
CA ALA A 42 6.00 -4.81 3.60
C ALA A 42 6.04 -4.04 4.94
N THR A 43 5.17 -4.38 5.89
CA THR A 43 5.16 -3.79 7.24
C THR A 43 6.51 -3.95 7.95
N ALA A 44 7.19 -5.10 7.81
CA ALA A 44 8.51 -5.32 8.42
C ALA A 44 9.58 -4.32 7.95
N MET A 45 9.42 -3.78 6.75
CA MET A 45 10.36 -2.84 6.13
C MET A 45 10.07 -1.37 6.50
N ALA A 46 8.95 -1.09 7.16
CA ALA A 46 8.56 0.27 7.52
C ALA A 46 9.40 0.79 8.70
N GLN A 47 10.23 1.78 8.42
CA GLN A 47 11.21 2.33 9.35
C GLN A 47 10.66 3.53 10.14
N GLY A 48 9.73 4.27 9.54
CA GLY A 48 9.38 5.62 9.95
C GLY A 48 8.73 5.74 11.32
N GLY A 49 7.60 5.12 11.52
CA GLY A 49 6.79 5.21 12.74
C GLY A 49 5.29 5.22 12.48
N VAL A 50 4.53 5.29 13.55
CA VAL A 50 3.07 5.24 13.60
C VAL A 50 2.52 6.50 14.26
N ASN A 51 1.59 7.20 13.57
CA ASN A 51 1.01 8.44 14.09
C ASN A 51 0.00 8.18 15.19
N ALA A 52 0.15 8.89 16.31
CA ALA A 52 -0.83 8.95 17.38
C ALA A 52 -0.66 10.24 18.20
N CYS A 53 -1.74 10.91 18.48
CA CYS A 53 -1.75 12.08 19.35
C CYS A 53 -1.68 11.65 20.81
N LEU A 54 -0.46 11.49 21.36
CA LEU A 54 -0.21 11.06 22.76
C LEU A 54 0.18 12.23 23.68
N ASN A 55 0.43 13.41 23.15
CA ASN A 55 0.88 14.60 23.90
C ASN A 55 2.15 14.38 24.76
N ASN A 56 3.01 13.45 24.36
CA ASN A 56 4.21 13.13 25.12
C ASN A 56 5.36 14.11 24.87
N VAL A 57 5.40 14.71 23.65
CA VAL A 57 6.46 15.64 23.21
C VAL A 57 5.89 17.04 22.95
N ALA A 58 4.71 17.14 22.34
CA ALA A 58 4.02 18.39 22.10
C ALA A 58 2.66 18.36 22.83
N ALA A 59 2.51 19.20 23.86
CA ALA A 59 1.30 19.26 24.68
C ALA A 59 0.10 19.86 23.91
N GLU A 60 0.38 20.64 22.88
CA GLU A 60 -0.61 21.33 22.03
C GLU A 60 -1.19 20.43 20.94
N ASP A 61 -0.60 19.24 20.70
CA ASP A 61 -1.12 18.31 19.71
C ASP A 61 -2.47 17.73 20.16
N THR A 62 -3.42 17.63 19.24
CA THR A 62 -4.78 17.15 19.51
C THR A 62 -5.25 16.21 18.40
N ILE A 63 -6.29 15.40 18.67
CA ILE A 63 -6.95 14.60 17.64
C ILE A 63 -7.42 15.51 16.49
N GLU A 64 -7.88 16.71 16.80
CA GLU A 64 -8.31 17.71 15.82
C GLU A 64 -7.18 18.16 14.91
N THR A 65 -5.99 18.45 15.45
CA THR A 65 -4.82 18.81 14.65
C THR A 65 -4.34 17.64 13.80
N HIS A 66 -4.40 16.40 14.31
CA HIS A 66 -4.11 15.20 13.51
C HIS A 66 -5.11 15.04 12.37
N THR A 67 -6.40 15.22 12.64
CA THR A 67 -7.48 15.19 11.63
C THR A 67 -7.26 16.24 10.55
N PHE A 68 -7.00 17.49 10.95
CA PHE A 68 -6.74 18.58 10.01
C PHE A 68 -5.51 18.32 9.14
N ASP A 69 -4.39 17.89 9.73
CA ASP A 69 -3.16 17.55 8.99
C ASP A 69 -3.40 16.42 7.99
N THR A 70 -4.23 15.43 8.35
CA THR A 70 -4.57 14.30 7.47
C THR A 70 -5.47 14.76 6.33
N VAL A 71 -6.51 15.55 6.59
CA VAL A 71 -7.39 16.14 5.56
C VAL A 71 -6.60 17.03 4.60
N LYS A 72 -5.77 17.95 5.14
CA LYS A 72 -4.89 18.78 4.32
C LYS A 72 -3.88 17.96 3.54
N GLY A 73 -3.28 16.97 4.20
CA GLY A 73 -2.31 16.05 3.58
C GLY A 73 -2.91 15.25 2.42
N SER A 74 -4.19 14.82 2.54
CA SER A 74 -4.95 14.09 1.52
C SER A 74 -5.35 14.96 0.31
N ASP A 75 -4.99 16.23 0.31
CA ASP A 75 -5.45 17.25 -0.64
C ASP A 75 -6.98 17.31 -0.75
N TYR A 76 -7.64 17.17 0.40
CA TYR A 76 -9.10 17.23 0.60
C TYR A 76 -9.92 16.15 -0.14
N LEU A 77 -9.27 15.14 -0.70
CA LEU A 77 -9.96 14.01 -1.35
C LEU A 77 -10.35 12.90 -0.35
N GLY A 78 -9.82 12.92 0.88
CA GLY A 78 -10.18 11.97 1.91
C GLY A 78 -11.53 12.28 2.55
N ASP A 79 -12.31 11.24 2.89
CA ASP A 79 -13.59 11.36 3.61
C ASP A 79 -13.34 11.80 5.05
N GLN A 80 -13.85 12.98 5.42
CA GLN A 80 -13.47 13.63 6.68
C GLN A 80 -14.00 12.93 7.93
N ASP A 81 -15.16 12.28 7.84
CA ASP A 81 -15.72 11.47 8.93
C ASP A 81 -14.91 10.20 9.18
N ALA A 82 -14.44 9.54 8.11
CA ALA A 82 -13.53 8.40 8.21
C ALA A 82 -12.16 8.81 8.76
N ILE A 83 -11.63 9.97 8.34
CA ILE A 83 -10.38 10.54 8.87
C ILE A 83 -10.51 10.88 10.36
N GLU A 84 -11.60 11.51 10.79
CA GLU A 84 -11.84 11.83 12.20
C GLU A 84 -11.94 10.56 13.05
N PHE A 85 -12.69 9.56 12.58
CA PHE A 85 -12.76 8.24 13.22
C PHE A 85 -11.36 7.62 13.35
N PHE A 86 -10.59 7.59 12.27
CA PHE A 86 -9.22 7.07 12.23
C PHE A 86 -8.32 7.76 13.26
N CYS A 87 -8.22 9.09 13.19
CA CYS A 87 -7.35 9.87 14.08
C CYS A 87 -7.72 9.71 15.55
N SER A 88 -9.02 9.58 15.87
CA SER A 88 -9.50 9.37 17.23
C SER A 88 -9.09 7.99 17.80
N ARG A 89 -8.87 6.98 16.95
CA ARG A 89 -8.50 5.62 17.34
C ARG A 89 -6.99 5.36 17.39
N CYS A 90 -6.19 6.20 16.72
CA CYS A 90 -4.73 6.04 16.70
C CYS A 90 -4.08 5.97 18.10
N PRO A 91 -4.44 6.82 19.09
CA PRO A 91 -3.87 6.73 20.44
C PRO A 91 -4.14 5.39 21.10
N GLU A 92 -5.38 4.89 21.06
CA GLU A 92 -5.74 3.58 21.59
C GLU A 92 -4.93 2.47 20.92
N GLY A 93 -4.82 2.51 19.57
CA GLY A 93 -4.07 1.51 18.81
C GLY A 93 -2.60 1.43 19.20
N VAL A 94 -1.92 2.57 19.36
CA VAL A 94 -0.50 2.59 19.77
C VAL A 94 -0.33 2.12 21.22
N LEU A 95 -1.20 2.55 22.13
CA LEU A 95 -1.14 2.11 23.54
C LEU A 95 -1.43 0.62 23.66
N GLU A 96 -2.35 0.07 22.87
CA GLU A 96 -2.59 -1.38 22.83
C GLU A 96 -1.36 -2.15 22.34
N MET A 97 -0.65 -1.65 21.30
CA MET A 97 0.61 -2.25 20.85
C MET A 97 1.68 -2.23 21.95
N ASP A 98 1.81 -1.12 22.67
CA ASP A 98 2.73 -0.99 23.81
C ASP A 98 2.41 -2.01 24.91
N HIS A 99 1.14 -2.15 25.29
CA HIS A 99 0.67 -3.15 26.26
C HIS A 99 0.88 -4.60 25.81
N MET A 100 0.87 -4.85 24.49
CA MET A 100 1.22 -6.17 23.91
C MET A 100 2.73 -6.45 23.94
N GLY A 101 3.56 -5.47 24.30
CA GLY A 101 5.00 -5.60 24.41
C GLY A 101 5.80 -5.00 23.27
N ALA A 102 5.20 -4.18 22.38
CA ALA A 102 5.95 -3.47 21.34
C ALA A 102 6.93 -2.46 21.98
N PRO A 103 8.26 -2.63 21.82
CA PRO A 103 9.26 -1.82 22.50
C PRO A 103 9.47 -0.46 21.78
N PHE A 104 8.50 0.43 21.90
CA PHE A 104 8.65 1.81 21.42
C PHE A 104 9.81 2.54 22.12
N SER A 105 10.50 3.41 21.40
CA SER A 105 11.49 4.33 21.97
C SER A 105 10.83 5.20 23.04
N ARG A 106 11.60 5.57 24.06
CA ARG A 106 11.09 6.34 25.22
C ARG A 106 11.76 7.69 25.35
N THR A 107 11.02 8.67 25.89
CA THR A 107 11.57 9.93 26.37
C THR A 107 12.31 9.72 27.70
N GLU A 108 13.02 10.75 28.16
CA GLU A 108 13.65 10.74 29.50
C GLU A 108 12.64 10.51 30.64
N GLN A 109 11.38 10.89 30.44
CA GLN A 109 10.27 10.66 31.38
C GLN A 109 9.62 9.28 31.19
N ASN A 110 10.24 8.38 30.43
CA ASN A 110 9.76 7.05 30.13
C ASN A 110 8.41 6.96 29.39
N LYS A 111 8.00 8.04 28.72
CA LYS A 111 6.84 8.06 27.82
C LYS A 111 7.23 7.60 26.42
N ILE A 112 6.27 7.13 25.60
CA ILE A 112 6.54 6.79 24.20
C ILE A 112 7.06 8.02 23.48
N ALA A 113 8.22 7.91 22.85
CA ALA A 113 8.84 9.00 22.11
C ALA A 113 8.09 9.26 20.80
N GLN A 114 8.05 10.53 20.40
CA GLN A 114 7.40 11.00 19.18
C GLN A 114 8.35 11.90 18.38
N ARG A 115 8.31 11.83 17.05
CA ARG A 115 9.12 12.65 16.13
C ARG A 115 8.30 13.29 15.03
N ASN A 116 8.87 14.31 14.37
CA ASN A 116 8.24 14.99 13.25
C ASN A 116 8.34 14.20 11.96
N PHE A 117 7.27 14.28 11.15
CA PHE A 117 7.25 13.88 9.75
C PHE A 117 6.70 15.00 8.86
N GLY A 118 6.93 14.87 7.56
CA GLY A 118 6.49 15.85 6.57
C GLY A 118 4.98 16.04 6.55
N GLY A 119 4.56 17.31 6.48
CA GLY A 119 3.16 17.69 6.46
C GLY A 119 2.45 17.76 7.82
N GLN A 120 3.11 17.35 8.91
CA GLN A 120 2.55 17.41 10.26
C GLN A 120 2.75 18.77 10.89
N SER A 121 1.76 19.18 11.70
CA SER A 121 1.85 20.40 12.53
C SER A 121 2.68 20.18 13.78
N TYR A 122 2.62 18.98 14.38
CA TYR A 122 3.28 18.59 15.63
C TYR A 122 3.96 17.24 15.54
N PRO A 123 5.02 16.97 16.33
CA PRO A 123 5.66 15.66 16.43
C PRO A 123 4.71 14.66 17.08
N ARG A 124 4.08 13.78 16.27
CA ARG A 124 3.15 12.74 16.74
C ARG A 124 3.51 11.33 16.30
N THR A 125 4.58 11.17 15.52
CA THR A 125 4.97 9.86 15.00
C THR A 125 5.70 9.07 16.07
N CYS A 126 5.02 8.10 16.70
CA CYS A 126 5.60 7.14 17.63
C CYS A 126 6.51 6.17 16.89
N TYR A 127 7.67 5.82 17.46
CA TYR A 127 8.67 5.04 16.74
C TYR A 127 9.48 4.11 17.66
N SER A 128 10.14 3.13 17.06
CA SER A 128 11.17 2.30 17.68
C SER A 128 12.43 2.37 16.80
N ALA A 129 13.32 3.31 17.11
CA ALA A 129 14.47 3.65 16.27
C ALA A 129 14.07 3.78 14.78
N ASP A 130 14.63 2.96 13.89
CA ASP A 130 14.28 2.82 12.47
C ASP A 130 13.65 1.46 12.14
N LYS A 131 12.99 0.81 13.11
CA LYS A 131 12.44 -0.56 13.03
C LYS A 131 10.97 -0.65 13.45
N THR A 132 10.22 0.43 13.37
CA THR A 132 8.86 0.49 13.95
C THR A 132 7.92 -0.55 13.34
N GLY A 133 7.93 -0.72 12.02
CA GLY A 133 7.07 -1.71 11.37
C GLY A 133 7.46 -3.15 11.72
N HIS A 134 8.76 -3.44 11.80
CA HIS A 134 9.26 -4.74 12.26
C HIS A 134 8.72 -5.09 13.64
N ILE A 135 8.82 -4.16 14.58
CA ILE A 135 8.37 -4.36 15.97
C ILE A 135 6.85 -4.58 16.02
N ILE A 136 6.05 -3.75 15.34
CA ILE A 136 4.59 -3.91 15.28
C ILE A 136 4.23 -5.28 14.72
N LEU A 137 4.85 -5.69 13.61
CA LEU A 137 4.56 -6.95 12.96
C LEU A 137 4.90 -8.16 13.83
N HIS A 138 6.06 -8.17 14.48
CA HIS A 138 6.46 -9.27 15.37
C HIS A 138 5.59 -9.34 16.62
N THR A 139 5.27 -8.19 17.24
CA THR A 139 4.36 -8.16 18.39
C THR A 139 2.98 -8.71 18.04
N THR A 140 2.40 -8.30 16.90
CA THR A 140 1.09 -8.83 16.47
C THR A 140 1.16 -10.31 16.12
N TYR A 141 2.24 -10.78 15.50
CA TYR A 141 2.45 -12.20 15.20
C TYR A 141 2.46 -13.07 16.47
N GLU A 142 3.22 -12.67 17.48
CA GLU A 142 3.27 -13.36 18.77
C GLU A 142 1.90 -13.41 19.45
N GLN A 143 1.14 -12.32 19.40
CA GLN A 143 -0.22 -12.29 19.95
C GLN A 143 -1.18 -13.18 19.13
N CYS A 144 -1.07 -13.23 17.81
CA CYS A 144 -1.84 -14.15 16.97
C CYS A 144 -1.58 -15.62 17.34
N LEU A 145 -0.31 -15.98 17.54
CA LEU A 145 0.04 -17.34 17.99
C LEU A 145 -0.57 -17.66 19.36
N LYS A 146 -0.54 -16.72 20.28
CA LYS A 146 -1.12 -16.86 21.63
C LYS A 146 -2.63 -17.07 21.59
N GLU A 147 -3.33 -16.37 20.69
CA GLU A 147 -4.78 -16.49 20.53
C GLU A 147 -5.20 -17.63 19.58
N GLY A 148 -4.26 -18.46 19.13
CA GLY A 148 -4.53 -19.66 18.32
C GLY A 148 -4.94 -19.40 16.88
N VAL A 149 -4.53 -18.28 16.30
CA VAL A 149 -4.75 -17.99 14.87
C VAL A 149 -4.05 -19.06 14.02
N HIS A 150 -4.78 -19.67 13.10
CA HIS A 150 -4.24 -20.70 12.21
C HIS A 150 -3.53 -20.08 11.00
N PHE A 151 -2.19 -20.19 10.95
CA PHE A 151 -1.39 -19.65 9.85
C PHE A 151 -1.21 -20.69 8.72
N LEU A 152 -1.69 -20.35 7.52
CA LEU A 152 -1.46 -21.07 6.27
C LEU A 152 -0.44 -20.28 5.45
N GLN A 153 0.83 -20.50 5.74
CA GLN A 153 1.95 -19.80 5.12
C GLN A 153 2.34 -20.45 3.79
N GLU A 154 2.77 -19.61 2.82
CA GLU A 154 3.11 -20.02 1.46
C GLU A 154 1.89 -20.53 0.68
N TRP A 155 0.72 -19.90 0.97
CA TRP A 155 -0.54 -20.10 0.29
C TRP A 155 -0.92 -18.82 -0.46
N TYR A 156 -1.06 -18.92 -1.78
CA TYR A 156 -1.41 -17.79 -2.64
C TYR A 156 -2.91 -17.78 -2.94
N LEU A 157 -3.57 -16.61 -2.79
CA LEU A 157 -4.97 -16.44 -3.16
C LEU A 157 -5.12 -16.44 -4.69
N LEU A 158 -5.84 -17.39 -5.23
CA LEU A 158 -6.17 -17.46 -6.66
C LEU A 158 -7.48 -16.70 -6.95
N ASP A 159 -8.57 -17.03 -6.25
CA ASP A 159 -9.86 -16.39 -6.43
C ASP A 159 -10.74 -16.43 -5.18
N LEU A 160 -11.70 -15.48 -5.13
CA LEU A 160 -12.82 -15.50 -4.19
C LEU A 160 -14.03 -16.18 -4.84
N VAL A 161 -14.78 -16.94 -4.05
CA VAL A 161 -15.93 -17.69 -4.52
C VAL A 161 -17.21 -17.21 -3.81
N LYS A 162 -18.25 -16.94 -4.61
CA LYS A 162 -19.55 -16.45 -4.15
C LYS A 162 -20.63 -17.52 -4.34
N ASP A 163 -21.63 -17.48 -3.46
CA ASP A 163 -22.85 -18.25 -3.63
C ASP A 163 -23.79 -17.63 -4.70
N ALA A 164 -24.90 -18.28 -4.96
CA ALA A 164 -25.90 -17.81 -5.92
C ALA A 164 -26.55 -16.46 -5.54
N ASN A 165 -26.43 -16.03 -4.29
CA ASN A 165 -26.93 -14.74 -3.80
C ASN A 165 -25.86 -13.63 -3.87
N GLY A 166 -24.66 -13.96 -4.33
CA GLY A 166 -23.53 -13.03 -4.43
C GLY A 166 -22.72 -12.86 -3.16
N HIS A 167 -22.96 -13.64 -2.10
CA HIS A 167 -22.18 -13.61 -0.86
C HIS A 167 -20.88 -14.37 -1.03
N VAL A 168 -19.77 -13.77 -0.63
CA VAL A 168 -18.48 -14.47 -0.57
C VAL A 168 -18.55 -15.53 0.52
N GLY A 169 -18.29 -16.80 0.15
CA GLY A 169 -18.36 -17.94 1.07
C GLY A 169 -17.11 -18.81 1.06
N GLY A 170 -16.10 -18.47 0.25
CA GLY A 170 -14.87 -19.24 0.17
C GLY A 170 -13.81 -18.63 -0.74
N ALA A 171 -12.67 -19.27 -0.77
CA ALA A 171 -11.52 -18.93 -1.61
C ALA A 171 -10.87 -20.18 -2.21
N VAL A 172 -10.35 -20.03 -3.42
CA VAL A 172 -9.44 -20.99 -4.04
C VAL A 172 -8.03 -20.46 -3.91
N VAL A 173 -7.10 -21.32 -3.48
CA VAL A 173 -5.74 -20.93 -3.14
C VAL A 173 -4.73 -21.94 -3.71
N TRP A 174 -3.52 -21.46 -4.00
CA TRP A 174 -2.39 -22.31 -4.38
C TRP A 174 -1.52 -22.58 -3.15
N ASN A 175 -1.48 -23.83 -2.69
CA ASN A 175 -0.53 -24.28 -1.69
C ASN A 175 0.81 -24.52 -2.36
N MET A 176 1.72 -23.54 -2.24
CA MET A 176 3.00 -23.56 -2.94
C MET A 176 3.89 -24.73 -2.53
N LYS A 177 3.86 -25.09 -1.26
CA LYS A 177 4.66 -26.18 -0.70
C LYS A 177 4.27 -27.54 -1.28
N GLU A 178 2.97 -27.79 -1.42
CA GLU A 178 2.47 -29.06 -1.94
C GLU A 178 2.20 -29.04 -3.44
N GLY A 179 2.21 -27.85 -4.04
CA GLY A 179 1.91 -27.68 -5.47
C GLY A 179 0.47 -28.07 -5.82
N LYS A 180 -0.50 -27.66 -4.99
CA LYS A 180 -1.92 -28.04 -5.15
C LYS A 180 -2.84 -26.84 -5.08
N VAL A 181 -3.93 -26.91 -5.82
CA VAL A 181 -5.06 -26.01 -5.65
C VAL A 181 -5.91 -26.51 -4.48
N GLU A 182 -6.07 -25.68 -3.47
CA GLU A 182 -6.85 -25.97 -2.27
C GLU A 182 -8.10 -25.09 -2.18
N GLN A 183 -9.10 -25.55 -1.44
CA GLN A 183 -10.38 -24.88 -1.25
C GLN A 183 -10.58 -24.57 0.23
N ILE A 184 -10.93 -23.32 0.53
CA ILE A 184 -11.22 -22.86 1.89
C ILE A 184 -12.61 -22.27 1.92
N LYS A 185 -13.45 -22.73 2.86
CA LYS A 185 -14.74 -22.11 3.19
C LYS A 185 -14.57 -21.12 4.33
N ALA A 186 -15.24 -19.98 4.23
CA ALA A 186 -15.34 -19.02 5.31
C ALA A 186 -16.66 -18.24 5.23
N LYS A 187 -17.21 -17.84 6.40
CA LYS A 187 -18.40 -16.98 6.46
C LYS A 187 -18.06 -15.54 6.08
N ALA A 188 -16.85 -15.10 6.45
CA ALA A 188 -16.34 -13.78 6.11
C ALA A 188 -14.87 -13.87 5.65
N ILE A 189 -14.49 -13.02 4.69
CA ILE A 189 -13.11 -12.92 4.18
C ILE A 189 -12.63 -11.49 4.31
N ILE A 190 -11.43 -11.31 4.90
CA ILE A 190 -10.77 -10.02 5.03
C ILE A 190 -9.57 -9.97 4.08
N LEU A 191 -9.55 -9.02 3.14
CA LEU A 191 -8.41 -8.78 2.26
C LEU A 191 -7.49 -7.69 2.86
N SER A 192 -6.26 -8.08 3.22
CA SER A 192 -5.21 -7.21 3.77
C SER A 192 -3.88 -7.47 3.07
N THR A 193 -3.92 -7.57 1.74
CA THR A 193 -2.83 -8.05 0.89
C THR A 193 -1.77 -6.99 0.57
N GLY A 194 -1.93 -5.76 1.09
CA GLY A 194 -1.06 -4.63 0.78
C GLY A 194 -1.35 -4.01 -0.59
N GLY A 195 -0.47 -3.10 -1.01
CA GLY A 195 -0.63 -2.33 -2.23
C GLY A 195 -0.14 -3.02 -3.50
N ALA A 196 0.02 -2.24 -4.57
CA ALA A 196 0.33 -2.69 -5.91
C ALA A 196 1.58 -2.05 -6.52
N GLY A 197 2.53 -1.57 -5.69
CA GLY A 197 3.69 -0.80 -6.19
C GLY A 197 4.63 -1.58 -7.12
N ARG A 198 4.55 -2.92 -7.16
CA ARG A 198 5.31 -3.74 -8.12
C ARG A 198 4.85 -3.63 -9.57
N ILE A 199 3.76 -2.96 -9.82
CA ILE A 199 3.38 -2.53 -11.18
C ILE A 199 4.48 -1.64 -11.80
N PHE A 200 5.24 -0.91 -10.97
CA PHE A 200 6.42 -0.12 -11.38
C PHE A 200 7.73 -0.92 -11.30
N TRP A 201 7.66 -2.20 -11.00
CA TRP A 201 8.72 -3.21 -10.87
C TRP A 201 9.95 -2.74 -10.08
N THR A 202 11.06 -2.37 -10.76
CA THR A 202 12.31 -1.96 -10.09
C THR A 202 12.30 -0.54 -9.54
N ARG A 203 11.26 0.26 -9.84
CA ARG A 203 11.15 1.67 -9.45
C ARG A 203 10.15 1.86 -8.32
N THR A 204 10.31 1.05 -7.31
CA THR A 204 9.44 1.05 -6.14
C THR A 204 10.22 0.72 -4.87
N THR A 205 9.74 1.27 -3.75
CA THR A 205 10.21 0.89 -2.41
C THR A 205 9.58 -0.40 -1.92
N ASN A 206 8.57 -0.93 -2.66
CA ASN A 206 7.79 -2.06 -2.21
C ASN A 206 8.51 -3.39 -2.39
N PRO A 207 8.32 -4.37 -1.50
CA PRO A 207 8.83 -5.73 -1.68
C PRO A 207 8.12 -6.46 -2.83
N PHE A 208 8.70 -7.57 -3.30
CA PHE A 208 8.20 -8.34 -4.45
C PHE A 208 6.75 -8.82 -4.32
N LEU A 209 6.23 -8.86 -3.10
CA LEU A 209 4.87 -9.32 -2.80
C LEU A 209 3.76 -8.28 -3.05
N SER A 210 4.09 -7.01 -3.32
CA SER A 210 3.11 -5.92 -3.47
C SER A 210 2.61 -5.83 -4.91
N THR A 211 1.83 -6.80 -5.34
CA THR A 211 1.39 -7.04 -6.72
C THR A 211 -0.11 -6.80 -6.95
N GLY A 212 -0.84 -6.35 -5.91
CA GLY A 212 -2.27 -6.02 -6.04
C GLY A 212 -3.22 -7.21 -6.08
N ASP A 213 -2.79 -8.39 -5.60
CA ASP A 213 -3.54 -9.65 -5.72
C ASP A 213 -4.94 -9.57 -5.11
N GLY A 214 -5.07 -9.03 -3.89
CA GLY A 214 -6.36 -8.87 -3.24
C GLY A 214 -7.25 -7.84 -3.95
N MET A 215 -6.67 -6.76 -4.50
CA MET A 215 -7.41 -5.78 -5.29
C MET A 215 -7.99 -6.43 -6.55
N ALA A 216 -7.19 -7.20 -7.28
CA ALA A 216 -7.64 -7.91 -8.47
C ALA A 216 -8.68 -9.00 -8.13
N ALA A 217 -8.51 -9.74 -7.02
CA ALA A 217 -9.48 -10.75 -6.58
C ALA A 217 -10.83 -10.11 -6.17
N ALA A 218 -10.82 -8.99 -5.44
CA ALA A 218 -12.02 -8.24 -5.09
C ALA A 218 -12.73 -7.71 -6.34
N PHE A 219 -11.96 -7.17 -7.30
CA PHE A 219 -12.48 -6.67 -8.57
C PHE A 219 -13.19 -7.78 -9.37
N ARG A 220 -12.56 -8.96 -9.53
CA ARG A 220 -13.19 -10.12 -10.17
C ARG A 220 -14.43 -10.62 -9.41
N ALA A 221 -14.45 -10.49 -8.08
CA ALA A 221 -15.62 -10.79 -7.28
C ALA A 221 -16.76 -9.76 -7.43
N GLY A 222 -16.52 -8.64 -8.14
CA GLY A 222 -17.50 -7.60 -8.44
C GLY A 222 -17.49 -6.43 -7.47
N ASN A 223 -16.47 -6.33 -6.58
CA ASN A 223 -16.27 -5.13 -5.76
C ASN A 223 -15.59 -4.03 -6.57
N ALA A 224 -15.96 -2.78 -6.34
CA ALA A 224 -15.29 -1.65 -6.98
C ALA A 224 -13.87 -1.46 -6.44
N LEU A 225 -12.98 -0.90 -7.29
CA LEU A 225 -11.72 -0.28 -6.90
C LEU A 225 -11.91 1.24 -6.90
N LYS A 226 -11.44 1.91 -5.85
CA LYS A 226 -11.63 3.35 -5.63
C LYS A 226 -10.31 4.11 -5.68
N ASP A 227 -10.30 5.27 -6.33
CA ASP A 227 -9.19 6.23 -6.39
C ASP A 227 -7.84 5.62 -6.84
N MET A 228 -7.88 4.68 -7.78
CA MET A 228 -6.70 3.90 -8.19
C MET A 228 -5.58 4.74 -8.79
N GLU A 229 -5.90 5.90 -9.38
CA GLU A 229 -4.93 6.86 -9.93
C GLU A 229 -4.06 7.53 -8.85
N MET A 230 -4.44 7.41 -7.58
CA MET A 230 -3.74 8.01 -6.46
C MET A 230 -2.59 7.11 -5.99
N ILE A 231 -1.44 7.27 -6.61
CA ILE A 231 -0.19 6.56 -6.31
C ILE A 231 0.83 7.53 -5.72
N GLN A 232 1.28 7.27 -4.49
CA GLN A 232 2.30 8.09 -3.85
C GLN A 232 3.70 7.65 -4.26
N PHE A 233 4.52 8.62 -4.69
CA PHE A 233 5.95 8.42 -4.90
C PHE A 233 6.71 8.93 -3.66
N HIS A 234 7.58 8.10 -3.10
CA HIS A 234 8.43 8.51 -1.99
C HIS A 234 9.64 9.27 -2.53
N PRO A 235 9.96 10.46 -2.00
CA PRO A 235 11.05 11.28 -2.51
C PRO A 235 12.42 10.61 -2.45
N THR A 236 12.68 9.81 -1.42
CA THR A 236 13.99 9.30 -1.06
C THR A 236 14.08 7.77 -1.20
N GLY A 237 13.83 7.25 -2.40
CA GLY A 237 14.28 5.92 -2.78
C GLY A 237 15.77 5.94 -3.11
N LEU A 238 16.53 4.89 -2.77
CA LEU A 238 17.93 4.76 -3.16
C LEU A 238 18.05 4.75 -4.69
N GLY A 239 19.02 5.48 -5.21
CA GLY A 239 19.14 5.77 -6.64
C GLY A 239 19.23 4.55 -7.54
N ARG A 240 19.92 3.50 -7.12
CA ARG A 240 20.17 2.29 -7.91
C ARG A 240 19.06 1.24 -7.76
N THR A 241 18.47 1.10 -6.58
CA THR A 241 17.60 -0.03 -6.24
C THR A 241 16.14 0.34 -5.98
N GLY A 242 15.86 1.63 -5.74
CA GLY A 242 14.55 2.09 -5.31
C GLY A 242 14.22 1.76 -3.84
N ILE A 243 15.10 1.08 -3.10
CA ILE A 243 14.88 0.73 -1.69
C ILE A 243 14.66 2.00 -0.88
N LEU A 244 13.72 1.94 0.07
CA LEU A 244 13.32 3.08 0.88
C LEU A 244 14.49 3.60 1.75
N MET A 245 14.87 4.84 1.53
CA MET A 245 15.56 5.66 2.51
C MET A 245 14.52 6.46 3.29
N SER A 246 14.29 6.07 4.53
CA SER A 246 13.18 6.56 5.36
C SER A 246 13.10 8.09 5.44
N GLU A 247 11.89 8.61 5.59
CA GLU A 247 11.61 10.02 5.87
C GLU A 247 12.28 10.52 7.16
N ALA A 248 12.66 9.61 8.06
CA ALA A 248 13.43 9.94 9.26
C ALA A 248 14.72 10.73 8.93
N VAL A 249 15.34 10.48 7.77
CA VAL A 249 16.51 11.26 7.28
C VAL A 249 16.19 12.75 7.20
N ARG A 250 15.03 13.10 6.62
CA ARG A 250 14.59 14.49 6.53
C ARG A 250 14.11 15.02 7.88
N GLY A 251 13.45 14.15 8.66
CA GLY A 251 13.00 14.45 10.02
C GLY A 251 14.12 14.78 10.99
N GLU A 252 15.28 14.11 10.86
CA GLU A 252 16.49 14.41 11.65
C GLU A 252 17.29 15.60 11.09
N GLY A 253 16.87 16.19 9.97
CA GLY A 253 17.45 17.43 9.42
C GLY A 253 18.36 17.24 8.20
N GLY A 254 18.32 16.10 7.52
CA GLY A 254 19.08 15.86 6.28
C GLY A 254 18.66 16.80 5.14
N TYR A 255 19.62 17.27 4.33
CA TYR A 255 19.42 18.18 3.21
C TYR A 255 19.27 17.44 1.89
N LEU A 256 18.45 17.99 0.98
CA LEU A 256 18.37 17.55 -0.40
C LEU A 256 19.12 18.51 -1.31
N LEU A 257 20.14 17.99 -2.02
CA LEU A 257 21.03 18.79 -2.87
C LEU A 257 20.95 18.32 -4.32
N ASN A 258 20.91 19.29 -5.26
CA ASN A 258 21.07 19.04 -6.69
C ASN A 258 22.55 18.92 -7.08
N ALA A 259 22.84 18.73 -8.38
CA ALA A 259 24.21 18.60 -8.90
C ALA A 259 25.05 19.90 -8.79
N GLU A 260 24.40 21.04 -8.62
CA GLU A 260 25.05 22.34 -8.38
C GLU A 260 25.38 22.57 -6.89
N GLY A 261 25.02 21.60 -6.03
CA GLY A 261 25.20 21.69 -4.58
C GLY A 261 24.17 22.58 -3.87
N GLU A 262 23.10 22.95 -4.55
CA GLU A 262 22.05 23.80 -3.97
C GLU A 262 21.05 22.97 -3.15
N ARG A 263 20.67 23.48 -1.99
CA ARG A 263 19.53 22.98 -1.20
C ARG A 263 18.24 23.49 -1.84
N PHE A 264 17.82 22.81 -2.92
CA PHE A 264 16.79 23.27 -3.86
C PHE A 264 15.39 23.38 -3.25
N MET A 265 15.09 22.67 -2.15
CA MET A 265 13.78 22.74 -1.50
C MET A 265 13.40 24.14 -1.05
N LYS A 266 14.36 25.04 -0.84
CA LYS A 266 14.12 26.46 -0.54
C LYS A 266 13.30 27.15 -1.64
N LYS A 267 13.44 26.73 -2.90
CA LYS A 267 12.72 27.26 -4.06
C LYS A 267 11.27 26.78 -4.09
N TYR A 268 11.02 25.53 -3.67
CA TYR A 268 9.73 24.85 -3.84
C TYR A 268 8.83 24.92 -2.59
N ALA A 269 9.42 24.90 -1.40
CA ALA A 269 8.73 24.90 -0.13
C ALA A 269 9.52 25.68 0.94
N PRO A 270 9.59 27.03 0.86
CA PRO A 270 10.50 27.85 1.67
C PRO A 270 10.25 27.74 3.18
N ASN A 271 9.01 27.43 3.62
CA ASN A 271 8.66 27.36 5.03
C ASN A 271 8.98 26.00 5.67
N LYS A 272 8.71 24.90 4.97
CA LYS A 272 8.87 23.52 5.48
C LYS A 272 10.10 22.82 4.92
N MET A 273 10.68 23.32 3.84
CA MET A 273 11.87 22.76 3.20
C MET A 273 11.68 21.25 2.93
N GLU A 274 12.62 20.43 3.35
CA GLU A 274 12.59 18.96 3.20
C GLU A 274 11.44 18.28 3.98
N LEU A 275 10.78 18.99 4.90
CA LEU A 275 9.60 18.53 5.65
C LEU A 275 8.26 18.95 5.00
N ALA A 276 8.28 19.44 3.76
CA ALA A 276 7.07 19.53 2.95
C ALA A 276 6.47 18.13 2.71
N SER A 277 5.22 18.06 2.26
CA SER A 277 4.58 16.78 1.96
C SER A 277 5.30 16.01 0.85
N ARG A 278 5.14 14.70 0.83
CA ARG A 278 5.89 13.79 -0.07
C ARG A 278 5.70 14.09 -1.54
N ASP A 279 4.46 14.42 -1.94
CA ASP A 279 4.12 14.82 -3.31
C ASP A 279 4.88 16.08 -3.74
N VAL A 280 4.96 17.08 -2.87
CA VAL A 280 5.72 18.32 -3.13
C VAL A 280 7.21 18.05 -3.27
N VAL A 281 7.79 17.26 -2.36
CA VAL A 281 9.23 16.95 -2.40
C VAL A 281 9.57 16.06 -3.60
N ALA A 282 8.76 15.04 -3.91
CA ALA A 282 8.97 14.16 -5.05
C ALA A 282 8.90 14.93 -6.37
N LYS A 283 7.89 15.82 -6.52
CA LYS A 283 7.78 16.72 -7.66
C LYS A 283 9.00 17.63 -7.80
N ALA A 284 9.44 18.24 -6.70
CA ALA A 284 10.60 19.14 -6.72
C ALA A 284 11.89 18.43 -7.19
N ILE A 285 12.10 17.18 -6.77
CA ILE A 285 13.24 16.37 -7.22
C ILE A 285 13.16 16.10 -8.74
N GLU A 286 11.99 15.70 -9.24
CA GLU A 286 11.82 15.45 -10.67
C GLU A 286 11.94 16.76 -11.50
N ASP A 287 11.44 17.89 -11.00
CA ASP A 287 11.62 19.20 -11.64
C ASP A 287 13.13 19.58 -11.75
N GLU A 288 13.93 19.29 -10.71
CA GLU A 288 15.39 19.51 -10.74
C GLU A 288 16.09 18.58 -11.74
N ILE A 289 15.69 17.31 -11.79
CA ILE A 289 16.20 16.33 -12.74
C ILE A 289 15.84 16.73 -14.18
N ALA A 290 14.59 17.07 -14.44
CA ALA A 290 14.09 17.49 -15.76
C ALA A 290 14.77 18.78 -16.25
N ALA A 291 15.10 19.69 -15.33
CA ALA A 291 15.83 20.91 -15.65
C ALA A 291 17.36 20.69 -15.86
N GLY A 292 17.85 19.45 -15.83
CA GLY A 292 19.25 19.11 -16.02
C GLY A 292 20.15 19.40 -14.82
N ARG A 293 19.59 19.66 -13.64
CA ARG A 293 20.32 19.89 -12.38
C ARG A 293 20.42 18.64 -11.51
N GLY A 294 20.03 17.46 -12.01
CA GLY A 294 20.30 16.17 -11.39
C GLY A 294 21.69 15.65 -11.75
N PHE A 295 22.15 14.66 -10.99
CA PHE A 295 23.31 13.83 -11.35
C PHE A 295 22.89 12.74 -12.33
N GLY A 296 23.79 12.26 -13.18
CA GLY A 296 23.47 11.22 -14.18
C GLY A 296 22.59 11.74 -15.32
N SER A 297 21.95 10.82 -16.03
CA SER A 297 21.07 11.16 -17.15
C SER A 297 19.96 10.13 -17.36
N GLY A 298 18.86 10.57 -17.98
CA GLY A 298 17.70 9.72 -18.31
C GLY A 298 17.18 8.98 -17.07
N LEU A 299 16.92 7.70 -17.26
CA LEU A 299 16.35 6.85 -16.20
C LEU A 299 17.26 6.62 -14.99
N ASN A 300 18.54 6.98 -15.08
CA ASN A 300 19.51 6.88 -14.00
C ASN A 300 19.83 8.24 -13.35
N ALA A 301 19.06 9.28 -13.69
CA ALA A 301 19.21 10.59 -13.06
C ALA A 301 18.75 10.55 -11.60
N TYR A 302 19.44 11.29 -10.71
CA TYR A 302 19.19 11.34 -9.28
C TYR A 302 19.60 12.68 -8.68
N VAL A 303 19.18 12.95 -7.47
CA VAL A 303 19.71 13.98 -6.58
C VAL A 303 20.35 13.32 -5.36
N VAL A 304 20.89 14.08 -4.40
CA VAL A 304 21.53 13.48 -3.22
C VAL A 304 20.92 13.97 -1.91
N ALA A 305 20.88 13.07 -0.93
CA ALA A 305 20.61 13.41 0.46
C ALA A 305 21.93 13.56 1.23
N ASP A 306 22.16 14.73 1.80
CA ASP A 306 23.37 15.04 2.58
C ASP A 306 23.06 15.01 4.07
N LEU A 307 23.73 14.09 4.80
CA LEU A 307 23.57 13.89 6.24
C LEU A 307 24.80 14.27 7.04
N ARG A 308 25.92 14.60 6.38
CA ARG A 308 27.23 14.80 7.02
C ARG A 308 27.22 15.84 8.15
N HIS A 309 26.38 16.87 8.03
CA HIS A 309 26.26 17.95 9.02
C HIS A 309 25.54 17.52 10.31
N LEU A 310 24.82 16.37 10.31
CA LEU A 310 24.14 15.86 11.49
C LEU A 310 25.09 15.27 12.54
N GLY A 311 26.31 14.90 12.10
CA GLY A 311 27.31 14.30 12.95
C GLY A 311 27.12 12.78 13.16
N PRO A 312 28.20 12.11 13.64
CA PRO A 312 28.20 10.65 13.78
C PRO A 312 27.19 10.13 14.80
N GLU A 313 26.92 10.85 15.89
CA GLU A 313 25.98 10.43 16.93
C GLU A 313 24.57 10.21 16.35
N VAL A 314 24.04 11.19 15.61
CA VAL A 314 22.70 11.09 15.01
C VAL A 314 22.65 9.98 13.96
N ILE A 315 23.67 9.86 13.11
CA ILE A 315 23.68 8.87 12.02
C ILE A 315 23.79 7.45 12.58
N ILE A 316 24.65 7.24 13.59
CA ILE A 316 24.88 5.91 14.17
C ILE A 316 23.75 5.48 15.11
N GLU A 317 23.21 6.39 15.92
CA GLU A 317 22.19 6.04 16.91
C GLU A 317 20.76 6.02 16.36
N LYS A 318 20.41 7.03 15.54
CA LYS A 318 19.04 7.22 15.07
C LYS A 318 18.77 6.71 13.65
N LEU A 319 19.80 6.63 12.81
CA LEU A 319 19.73 6.31 11.38
C LEU A 319 20.60 5.10 11.00
N HIS A 320 20.88 4.21 11.96
CA HIS A 320 21.77 3.05 11.79
C HIS A 320 21.37 2.17 10.60
N GLY A 321 20.12 1.74 10.52
CA GLY A 321 19.66 0.89 9.42
C GLY A 321 19.67 1.60 8.07
N ILE A 322 19.50 2.93 8.05
CA ILE A 322 19.60 3.74 6.82
C ILE A 322 21.06 3.79 6.35
N ARG A 323 22.00 3.94 7.28
CA ARG A 323 23.45 3.88 6.96
C ARG A 323 23.82 2.53 6.37
N ASP A 324 23.35 1.43 6.96
CA ASP A 324 23.60 0.08 6.47
C ASP A 324 23.02 -0.13 5.06
N LEU A 325 21.83 0.37 4.78
CA LEU A 325 21.24 0.32 3.45
C LEU A 325 22.06 1.11 2.43
N ALA A 326 22.49 2.33 2.76
CA ALA A 326 23.32 3.16 1.88
C ALA A 326 24.68 2.49 1.59
N MET A 327 25.33 1.95 2.61
CA MET A 327 26.60 1.23 2.43
C MET A 327 26.43 -0.04 1.60
N THR A 328 25.36 -0.80 1.82
CA THR A 328 25.11 -2.08 1.13
C THR A 328 24.72 -1.88 -0.33
N PHE A 329 23.80 -0.96 -0.60
CA PHE A 329 23.15 -0.86 -1.92
C PHE A 329 23.64 0.32 -2.78
N GLU A 330 24.13 1.41 -2.17
CA GLU A 330 24.70 2.55 -2.89
C GLU A 330 26.23 2.61 -2.78
N HIS A 331 26.83 1.74 -1.97
CA HIS A 331 28.27 1.70 -1.71
C HIS A 331 28.82 3.03 -1.18
N CYS A 332 28.01 3.76 -0.41
CA CYS A 332 28.38 5.04 0.19
C CYS A 332 28.10 5.07 1.69
N ASP A 333 29.02 5.69 2.46
CA ASP A 333 28.81 5.93 3.89
C ASP A 333 28.26 7.36 4.10
N PRO A 334 27.04 7.54 4.61
CA PRO A 334 26.44 8.85 4.89
C PRO A 334 27.24 9.74 5.84
N LEU A 335 28.18 9.17 6.59
CA LEU A 335 29.10 9.94 7.44
C LEU A 335 30.09 10.80 6.64
N VAL A 336 30.44 10.35 5.43
CA VAL A 336 31.54 10.97 4.64
C VAL A 336 31.08 11.50 3.28
N GLN A 337 29.98 10.99 2.74
CA GLN A 337 29.49 11.42 1.42
C GLN A 337 27.95 11.42 1.35
N PRO A 338 27.34 12.27 0.49
CA PRO A 338 25.91 12.29 0.27
C PRO A 338 25.42 10.98 -0.37
N VAL A 339 24.17 10.61 -0.10
CA VAL A 339 23.54 9.38 -0.60
C VAL A 339 22.72 9.68 -1.86
N PRO A 340 22.95 8.98 -3.00
CA PRO A 340 22.10 9.07 -4.19
C PRO A 340 20.66 8.67 -3.89
N ILE A 341 19.71 9.53 -4.28
CA ILE A 341 18.29 9.27 -4.10
C ILE A 341 17.49 9.73 -5.32
N ARG A 342 16.34 9.10 -5.49
CA ARG A 342 15.35 9.48 -6.51
C ARG A 342 13.93 9.15 -6.03
N PRO A 343 12.90 9.80 -6.55
CA PRO A 343 11.53 9.41 -6.28
C PRO A 343 11.25 8.00 -6.80
N THR A 344 10.49 7.22 -6.02
CA THR A 344 10.09 5.85 -6.36
C THR A 344 8.66 5.60 -5.92
N CYS A 345 7.92 4.75 -6.65
CA CYS A 345 6.58 4.33 -6.24
C CYS A 345 6.63 3.73 -4.83
N HIS A 346 5.70 4.16 -3.96
CA HIS A 346 5.79 3.83 -2.54
C HIS A 346 4.50 3.32 -1.92
N TYR A 347 3.36 3.94 -2.24
CA TYR A 347 2.09 3.61 -1.60
C TYR A 347 0.92 3.81 -2.54
N THR A 348 0.01 2.84 -2.56
CA THR A 348 -1.26 2.94 -3.29
C THR A 348 -2.31 3.51 -2.33
N MET A 349 -2.76 4.77 -2.53
CA MET A 349 -3.83 5.36 -1.71
C MET A 349 -5.21 4.85 -2.12
N GLY A 350 -5.39 4.54 -3.41
CA GLY A 350 -6.53 3.80 -3.91
C GLY A 350 -6.51 2.34 -3.48
N GLY A 351 -7.58 1.61 -3.77
CA GLY A 351 -7.69 0.19 -3.44
C GLY A 351 -9.13 -0.33 -3.49
N ILE A 352 -9.37 -1.45 -2.83
CA ILE A 352 -10.69 -2.06 -2.70
C ILE A 352 -11.63 -1.06 -2.01
N ASP A 353 -12.74 -0.72 -2.66
CA ASP A 353 -13.74 0.19 -2.08
C ASP A 353 -14.37 -0.42 -0.83
N VAL A 354 -14.21 0.28 0.28
CA VAL A 354 -14.86 0.00 1.57
C VAL A 354 -16.05 0.94 1.70
N VAL A 355 -17.24 0.38 1.86
CA VAL A 355 -18.50 1.16 1.91
C VAL A 355 -18.89 1.54 3.33
N ASP A 356 -18.35 0.87 4.33
CA ASP A 356 -18.55 1.21 5.75
C ASP A 356 -17.22 1.17 6.52
N TYR A 357 -16.68 2.34 6.80
CA TYR A 357 -15.41 2.47 7.53
C TYR A 357 -15.48 2.02 9.00
N LYS A 358 -16.69 1.85 9.57
CA LYS A 358 -16.87 1.42 10.96
C LYS A 358 -16.74 -0.10 11.14
N THR A 359 -16.87 -0.85 10.05
CA THR A 359 -16.73 -2.31 10.02
C THR A 359 -15.69 -2.77 9.01
N CYS A 360 -15.25 -1.89 8.11
CA CYS A 360 -14.45 -2.20 6.91
C CYS A 360 -15.16 -3.13 5.91
N ALA A 361 -16.49 -3.17 5.92
CA ALA A 361 -17.27 -3.95 4.97
C ALA A 361 -17.15 -3.38 3.55
N CYS A 362 -17.04 -4.28 2.57
CA CYS A 362 -17.11 -4.01 1.15
C CYS A 362 -18.56 -4.06 0.64
N GLU A 363 -18.79 -3.68 -0.63
CA GLU A 363 -20.12 -3.81 -1.26
C GLU A 363 -20.55 -5.28 -1.39
N VAL A 364 -19.60 -6.16 -1.68
CA VAL A 364 -19.85 -7.61 -1.78
C VAL A 364 -20.06 -8.20 -0.38
N PRO A 365 -21.23 -8.80 -0.07
CA PRO A 365 -21.50 -9.32 1.26
C PRO A 365 -20.54 -10.42 1.69
N GLY A 366 -20.11 -10.40 2.95
CA GLY A 366 -19.10 -11.31 3.51
C GLY A 366 -17.66 -10.93 3.18
N LEU A 367 -17.43 -9.86 2.40
CA LEU A 367 -16.11 -9.34 2.06
C LEU A 367 -15.78 -8.08 2.89
N PHE A 368 -14.56 -8.05 3.44
CA PHE A 368 -14.00 -6.95 4.20
C PHE A 368 -12.61 -6.62 3.66
N SER A 369 -12.15 -5.38 3.86
CA SER A 369 -10.77 -5.03 3.48
C SER A 369 -10.16 -3.99 4.42
N SER A 370 -8.85 -4.09 4.69
CA SER A 370 -8.12 -3.16 5.55
C SER A 370 -6.66 -3.00 5.16
N GLY A 371 -6.05 -1.90 5.62
CA GLY A 371 -4.68 -1.53 5.28
C GLY A 371 -4.55 -1.13 3.81
N GLU A 372 -3.35 -1.12 3.27
CA GLU A 372 -3.04 -0.60 1.92
C GLU A 372 -3.75 -1.35 0.76
N ALA A 373 -4.39 -2.49 1.02
CA ALA A 373 -5.25 -3.14 0.01
C ALA A 373 -6.58 -2.42 -0.18
N SER A 374 -7.02 -1.65 0.81
CA SER A 374 -8.32 -0.99 0.86
C SER A 374 -8.23 0.50 0.58
N CYS A 375 -9.31 1.07 0.08
CA CYS A 375 -9.53 2.51 0.04
C CYS A 375 -10.70 2.88 0.96
N ILE A 376 -10.38 3.16 2.23
CA ILE A 376 -11.32 3.67 3.24
C ILE A 376 -11.49 5.19 3.10
N SER A 377 -10.76 5.80 2.17
CA SER A 377 -10.70 7.23 1.89
C SER A 377 -10.06 8.09 2.99
N ILE A 378 -9.17 7.52 3.81
CA ILE A 378 -8.42 8.31 4.80
C ILE A 378 -7.15 8.96 4.27
N HIS A 379 -6.67 8.52 3.10
CA HIS A 379 -5.43 9.01 2.50
C HIS A 379 -5.65 9.96 1.32
N GLY A 380 -6.81 9.87 0.67
CA GLY A 380 -7.18 10.70 -0.48
C GLY A 380 -6.10 10.75 -1.55
N ALA A 381 -5.73 11.94 -2.00
CA ALA A 381 -4.78 12.10 -3.09
C ALA A 381 -3.30 12.05 -2.66
N ASN A 382 -3.00 12.07 -1.35
CA ASN A 382 -1.63 11.94 -0.84
C ASN A 382 -1.63 11.58 0.65
N ARG A 383 -0.98 10.48 1.00
CA ARG A 383 -0.93 9.96 2.36
C ARG A 383 0.06 10.74 3.24
N LEU A 384 -0.38 11.17 4.40
CA LEU A 384 0.47 11.76 5.43
C LEU A 384 1.46 10.70 5.97
N GLY A 385 2.74 11.09 6.13
CA GLY A 385 3.76 10.20 6.70
C GLY A 385 3.36 9.70 8.09
N GLY A 386 3.60 8.39 8.37
CA GLY A 386 3.21 7.75 9.63
C GLY A 386 1.75 7.24 9.70
N ASN A 387 0.85 7.66 8.80
CA ASN A 387 -0.53 7.17 8.80
C ASN A 387 -0.67 5.74 8.24
N SER A 388 0.25 5.22 7.43
CA SER A 388 0.16 3.86 6.88
C SER A 388 0.21 2.77 7.95
N LEU A 389 1.16 2.85 8.91
CA LEU A 389 1.20 1.90 10.01
C LEU A 389 0.01 2.08 10.96
N ALA A 390 -0.42 3.33 11.19
CA ALA A 390 -1.60 3.63 11.99
C ALA A 390 -2.88 3.06 11.35
N ASP A 391 -3.03 3.17 10.02
CA ASP A 391 -4.11 2.54 9.24
C ASP A 391 -4.16 1.03 9.50
N GLY A 392 -3.04 0.33 9.32
CA GLY A 392 -2.98 -1.11 9.58
C GLY A 392 -3.35 -1.49 11.03
N VAL A 393 -2.94 -0.69 12.02
CA VAL A 393 -3.26 -0.93 13.44
C VAL A 393 -4.73 -0.67 13.73
N VAL A 394 -5.29 0.45 13.24
CA VAL A 394 -6.68 0.86 13.51
C VAL A 394 -7.66 0.00 12.71
N PHE A 395 -7.56 0.03 11.38
CA PHE A 395 -8.54 -0.65 10.54
C PHE A 395 -8.32 -2.17 10.43
N GLY A 396 -7.12 -2.68 10.75
CA GLY A 396 -6.96 -4.10 11.02
C GLY A 396 -7.85 -4.56 12.18
N LYS A 397 -7.86 -3.82 13.30
CA LYS A 397 -8.76 -4.08 14.45
C LYS A 397 -10.23 -3.97 14.04
N VAL A 398 -10.59 -2.91 13.34
CA VAL A 398 -11.97 -2.63 12.92
C VAL A 398 -12.49 -3.71 11.97
N SER A 399 -11.71 -4.11 10.97
CA SER A 399 -12.11 -5.15 10.01
C SER A 399 -12.22 -6.52 10.67
N GLY A 400 -11.32 -6.83 11.62
CA GLY A 400 -11.40 -8.06 12.41
C GLY A 400 -12.67 -8.13 13.25
N ALA A 401 -13.04 -7.04 13.93
CA ALA A 401 -14.29 -6.94 14.69
C ALA A 401 -15.52 -7.05 13.78
N GLY A 402 -15.55 -6.29 12.67
CA GLY A 402 -16.65 -6.32 11.71
C GLY A 402 -16.88 -7.69 11.09
N ALA A 403 -15.81 -8.37 10.68
CA ALA A 403 -15.89 -9.72 10.14
C ALA A 403 -16.31 -10.77 11.20
N ALA A 404 -15.87 -10.61 12.46
CA ALA A 404 -16.30 -11.46 13.56
C ALA A 404 -17.79 -11.31 13.85
N ASP A 405 -18.29 -10.07 13.97
CA ASP A 405 -19.72 -9.78 14.16
C ASP A 405 -20.58 -10.34 13.01
N TYR A 406 -20.08 -10.23 11.76
CA TYR A 406 -20.74 -10.83 10.60
C TYR A 406 -20.77 -12.35 10.70
N ALA A 407 -19.65 -13.00 11.04
CA ALA A 407 -19.55 -14.45 11.14
C ALA A 407 -20.38 -15.06 12.29
N GLU A 408 -20.60 -14.31 13.38
CA GLU A 408 -21.46 -14.71 14.50
C GLU A 408 -22.96 -14.67 14.13
N THR A 409 -23.34 -13.80 13.18
CA THR A 409 -24.75 -13.55 12.82
C THR A 409 -25.20 -14.18 11.51
N HIS A 410 -24.26 -14.69 10.69
CA HIS A 410 -24.55 -15.28 9.39
C HIS A 410 -24.12 -16.75 9.33
N GLU A 411 -24.89 -17.52 8.58
CA GLU A 411 -24.54 -18.90 8.28
C GLU A 411 -23.46 -18.97 7.18
N GLN A 412 -22.80 -20.13 7.08
CA GLN A 412 -21.84 -20.40 6.01
C GLN A 412 -22.57 -20.40 4.67
N PRO A 413 -22.19 -19.53 3.69
CA PRO A 413 -22.73 -19.59 2.34
C PRO A 413 -22.50 -20.97 1.70
N ASN A 414 -23.47 -21.47 0.95
CA ASN A 414 -23.32 -22.71 0.22
C ASN A 414 -22.57 -22.47 -1.09
N VAL A 415 -21.29 -22.77 -1.09
CA VAL A 415 -20.36 -22.54 -2.22
C VAL A 415 -19.64 -23.81 -2.66
N ASP A 416 -20.14 -24.99 -2.31
CA ASP A 416 -19.44 -26.26 -2.58
C ASP A 416 -19.23 -26.54 -4.07
N ALA A 417 -20.26 -26.30 -4.87
CA ALA A 417 -20.20 -26.52 -6.31
C ALA A 417 -19.30 -25.47 -7.00
N GLU A 418 -19.42 -24.22 -6.59
CA GLU A 418 -18.68 -23.08 -7.12
C GLU A 418 -17.19 -23.21 -6.77
N LEU A 419 -16.84 -23.62 -5.53
CA LEU A 419 -15.46 -23.90 -5.11
C LEU A 419 -14.84 -25.05 -5.93
N ALA A 420 -15.59 -26.14 -6.11
CA ALA A 420 -15.11 -27.27 -6.89
C ALA A 420 -14.87 -26.89 -8.37
N ALA A 421 -15.77 -26.10 -8.96
CA ALA A 421 -15.65 -25.60 -10.33
C ALA A 421 -14.44 -24.65 -10.48
N ALA A 422 -14.29 -23.70 -9.56
CA ALA A 422 -13.17 -22.76 -9.58
C ALA A 422 -11.82 -23.46 -9.36
N ALA A 423 -11.75 -24.42 -8.43
CA ALA A 423 -10.53 -25.20 -8.21
C ALA A 423 -10.13 -26.02 -9.44
N LYS A 424 -11.11 -26.67 -10.10
CA LYS A 424 -10.89 -27.40 -11.35
C LYS A 424 -10.36 -26.46 -12.46
N ALA A 425 -10.96 -25.29 -12.62
CA ALA A 425 -10.54 -24.31 -13.62
C ALA A 425 -9.08 -23.86 -13.40
N TRP A 426 -8.66 -23.68 -12.14
CA TRP A 426 -7.28 -23.32 -11.81
C TRP A 426 -6.29 -24.48 -12.01
N GLU A 427 -6.69 -25.73 -11.77
CA GLU A 427 -5.89 -26.90 -12.12
C GLU A 427 -5.68 -27.03 -13.65
N GLU A 428 -6.75 -26.79 -14.41
CA GLU A 428 -6.68 -26.76 -15.89
C GLU A 428 -5.79 -25.60 -16.35
N LYS A 429 -5.93 -24.39 -15.74
CA LYS A 429 -5.11 -23.24 -16.05
C LYS A 429 -3.63 -23.46 -15.73
N PHE A 430 -3.31 -24.07 -14.58
CA PHE A 430 -1.94 -24.46 -14.26
C PHE A 430 -1.34 -25.31 -15.38
N THR A 431 -2.02 -26.39 -15.76
CA THR A 431 -1.56 -27.30 -16.82
C THR A 431 -1.41 -26.56 -18.13
N GLU A 432 -2.39 -25.75 -18.52
CA GLU A 432 -2.37 -24.99 -19.76
C GLU A 432 -1.12 -24.10 -19.88
N VAL A 433 -0.84 -23.26 -18.86
CA VAL A 433 0.21 -22.24 -18.95
C VAL A 433 1.62 -22.82 -18.74
N THR A 434 1.75 -23.93 -18.01
CA THR A 434 3.03 -24.55 -17.72
C THR A 434 3.50 -25.52 -18.80
N THR A 435 2.55 -26.10 -19.59
CA THR A 435 2.86 -27.02 -20.69
C THR A 435 2.75 -26.39 -22.08
N ARG A 436 2.31 -25.13 -22.16
CA ARG A 436 2.20 -24.41 -23.43
C ARG A 436 3.57 -24.21 -24.07
N GLU A 437 3.66 -24.54 -25.35
CA GLU A 437 4.83 -24.28 -26.18
C GLU A 437 4.63 -23.00 -27.01
N GLY A 438 5.61 -22.11 -26.98
CA GLY A 438 5.56 -20.82 -27.69
C GLY A 438 4.68 -19.78 -27.01
N GLY A 439 4.61 -18.61 -27.60
CA GLY A 439 4.01 -17.42 -27.02
C GLY A 439 5.06 -16.51 -26.37
N ARG A 440 4.61 -15.47 -25.70
CA ARG A 440 5.48 -14.52 -25.00
C ARG A 440 5.80 -15.04 -23.59
N PRO A 441 7.08 -15.01 -23.13
CA PRO A 441 7.38 -15.31 -21.73
C PRO A 441 6.66 -14.35 -20.79
N VAL A 442 6.03 -14.86 -19.73
CA VAL A 442 5.24 -14.02 -18.80
C VAL A 442 6.06 -12.90 -18.17
N VAL A 443 7.36 -13.12 -17.94
CA VAL A 443 8.26 -12.11 -17.38
C VAL A 443 8.48 -10.90 -18.31
N GLU A 444 8.41 -11.10 -19.62
CA GLU A 444 8.51 -10.00 -20.59
C GLU A 444 7.24 -9.11 -20.57
N ILE A 445 6.08 -9.69 -20.26
CA ILE A 445 4.84 -8.92 -20.04
C ILE A 445 4.99 -8.02 -18.82
N ARG A 446 5.54 -8.55 -17.72
CA ARG A 446 5.82 -7.75 -16.52
C ARG A 446 6.75 -6.58 -16.81
N ASP A 447 7.85 -6.84 -17.51
CA ASP A 447 8.85 -5.81 -17.78
C ASP A 447 8.28 -4.72 -18.70
N ALA A 448 7.51 -5.10 -19.73
CA ALA A 448 6.82 -4.16 -20.60
C ALA A 448 5.75 -3.34 -19.84
N LEU A 449 5.00 -3.98 -18.94
CA LEU A 449 4.04 -3.27 -18.08
C LEU A 449 4.74 -2.23 -17.20
N ALA A 450 5.85 -2.60 -16.58
CA ALA A 450 6.60 -1.68 -15.73
C ALA A 450 7.16 -0.47 -16.50
N ASP A 451 7.63 -0.70 -17.72
CA ASP A 451 8.12 0.38 -18.59
C ASP A 451 6.97 1.31 -19.02
N ALA A 452 5.82 0.77 -19.41
CA ALA A 452 4.63 1.56 -19.74
C ALA A 452 4.18 2.43 -18.57
N MET A 453 4.04 1.81 -17.38
CA MET A 453 3.59 2.50 -16.17
C MET A 453 4.59 3.56 -15.69
N TRP A 454 5.89 3.25 -15.69
CA TRP A 454 6.88 4.25 -15.25
C TRP A 454 6.96 5.45 -16.19
N ASN A 455 7.01 5.21 -17.50
CA ASN A 455 7.25 6.26 -18.47
C ASN A 455 6.00 7.13 -18.73
N LYS A 456 4.78 6.62 -18.47
CA LYS A 456 3.52 7.26 -18.87
C LYS A 456 2.56 7.51 -17.69
N GLU A 457 2.68 6.74 -16.60
CA GLU A 457 1.86 6.82 -15.39
C GLU A 457 2.69 7.10 -14.12
N GLY A 458 3.92 7.60 -14.30
CA GLY A 458 4.81 7.99 -13.22
C GLY A 458 4.34 9.25 -12.47
N ILE A 459 5.29 10.07 -12.01
CA ILE A 459 4.99 11.30 -11.26
C ILE A 459 4.29 12.33 -12.15
N PHE A 460 4.78 12.55 -13.37
CA PHE A 460 4.17 13.43 -14.35
C PHE A 460 3.38 12.63 -15.38
N ARG A 461 2.16 13.06 -15.63
CA ARG A 461 1.19 12.41 -16.52
C ARG A 461 0.60 13.42 -17.49
N ASN A 462 0.19 12.97 -18.67
CA ASN A 462 -0.60 13.76 -19.62
C ASN A 462 -1.52 12.85 -20.42
N GLU A 463 -2.54 13.42 -21.08
CA GLU A 463 -3.57 12.64 -21.77
C GLU A 463 -3.00 11.72 -22.85
N GLN A 464 -1.99 12.18 -23.60
CA GLN A 464 -1.35 11.36 -24.61
C GLN A 464 -0.66 10.13 -24.00
N GLY A 465 0.20 10.33 -23.00
CA GLY A 465 0.94 9.25 -22.34
C GLY A 465 0.00 8.23 -21.70
N ILE A 466 -1.03 8.69 -20.97
CA ILE A 466 -2.04 7.82 -20.35
C ILE A 466 -2.79 6.99 -21.40
N THR A 467 -3.19 7.62 -22.53
CA THR A 467 -3.89 6.93 -23.61
C THR A 467 -3.01 5.87 -24.27
N GLU A 468 -1.72 6.15 -24.44
CA GLU A 468 -0.74 5.18 -24.94
C GLU A 468 -0.53 4.05 -23.93
N ALA A 469 -0.43 4.35 -22.63
CA ALA A 469 -0.32 3.34 -21.58
C ALA A 469 -1.53 2.40 -21.58
N LEU A 470 -2.74 2.91 -21.68
CA LEU A 470 -3.96 2.09 -21.78
C LEU A 470 -3.93 1.13 -22.96
N LYS A 471 -3.53 1.59 -24.14
CA LYS A 471 -3.40 0.75 -25.34
C LYS A 471 -2.36 -0.36 -25.15
N GLU A 472 -1.23 -0.01 -24.54
CA GLU A 472 -0.18 -1.01 -24.23
C GLU A 472 -0.65 -2.02 -23.20
N ILE A 473 -1.33 -1.58 -22.13
CA ILE A 473 -1.90 -2.46 -21.10
C ILE A 473 -2.93 -3.40 -21.74
N ASP A 474 -3.82 -2.90 -22.58
CA ASP A 474 -4.81 -3.74 -23.29
C ASP A 474 -4.12 -4.80 -24.16
N GLN A 475 -3.06 -4.42 -24.90
CA GLN A 475 -2.28 -5.38 -25.69
C GLN A 475 -1.57 -6.42 -24.79
N LEU A 476 -1.00 -5.98 -23.67
CA LEU A 476 -0.36 -6.90 -22.71
C LEU A 476 -1.39 -7.85 -22.06
N MET A 477 -2.63 -7.40 -21.84
CA MET A 477 -3.72 -8.28 -21.38
C MET A 477 -4.09 -9.34 -22.43
N GLU A 478 -4.05 -9.00 -23.73
CA GLU A 478 -4.23 -9.99 -24.80
C GLU A 478 -3.03 -10.96 -24.88
N ASP A 479 -1.80 -10.45 -24.83
CA ASP A 479 -0.58 -11.28 -24.82
C ASP A 479 -0.57 -12.26 -23.60
N TYR A 480 -1.07 -11.80 -22.44
CA TYR A 480 -1.18 -12.61 -21.23
C TYR A 480 -2.09 -13.83 -21.40
N LYS A 481 -3.13 -13.78 -22.24
CA LYS A 481 -4.00 -14.93 -22.52
C LYS A 481 -3.26 -16.08 -23.18
N THR A 482 -2.19 -15.76 -23.92
CA THR A 482 -1.42 -16.72 -24.71
C THR A 482 0.04 -16.87 -24.26
N CYS A 483 0.43 -16.24 -23.15
CA CYS A 483 1.78 -16.35 -22.60
C CYS A 483 2.06 -17.75 -22.02
N TYR A 484 3.32 -18.06 -21.79
CA TYR A 484 3.74 -19.32 -21.19
C TYR A 484 4.65 -19.10 -19.97
N VAL A 485 4.63 -20.10 -19.09
CA VAL A 485 5.44 -20.13 -17.85
C VAL A 485 6.69 -20.98 -18.02
N GLY A 486 6.59 -22.09 -18.74
CA GLY A 486 7.71 -22.96 -19.12
C GLY A 486 8.27 -23.85 -17.99
N ASP A 487 7.57 -23.94 -16.85
CA ASP A 487 7.94 -24.79 -15.73
C ASP A 487 6.73 -25.63 -15.28
N PRO A 488 6.68 -26.94 -15.56
CA PRO A 488 5.57 -27.82 -15.19
C PRO A 488 5.69 -28.37 -13.75
N GLU A 489 6.80 -28.15 -13.07
CA GLU A 489 6.95 -28.60 -11.69
C GLU A 489 5.96 -27.87 -10.78
N ARG A 490 5.43 -28.57 -9.78
CA ARG A 490 4.34 -28.02 -8.98
C ARG A 490 4.81 -27.41 -7.66
N THR A 491 5.74 -28.11 -6.99
CA THR A 491 6.23 -27.71 -5.66
C THR A 491 7.07 -26.44 -5.75
N TYR A 492 6.66 -25.40 -5.03
CA TYR A 492 7.29 -24.07 -5.06
C TYR A 492 7.46 -23.48 -6.47
N ASN A 493 6.49 -23.73 -7.35
CA ASN A 493 6.49 -23.15 -8.70
C ASN A 493 6.30 -21.64 -8.63
N MET A 494 7.39 -20.91 -8.46
CA MET A 494 7.38 -19.44 -8.43
C MET A 494 7.09 -18.81 -9.79
N ALA A 495 7.31 -19.55 -10.88
CA ALA A 495 6.98 -19.07 -12.22
C ALA A 495 5.45 -19.01 -12.42
N PHE A 496 4.71 -20.00 -11.89
CA PHE A 496 3.25 -19.97 -11.87
C PHE A 496 2.71 -18.88 -10.93
N VAL A 497 3.31 -18.69 -9.75
CA VAL A 497 2.94 -17.59 -8.85
C VAL A 497 3.14 -16.25 -9.56
N ASN A 498 4.29 -16.04 -10.23
CA ASN A 498 4.54 -14.83 -11.02
C ASN A 498 3.50 -14.63 -12.13
N TYR A 499 3.08 -15.71 -12.79
CA TYR A 499 1.99 -15.66 -13.77
C TYR A 499 0.72 -15.07 -13.13
N CYS A 500 0.28 -15.59 -11.98
CA CYS A 500 -0.90 -15.10 -11.28
C CYS A 500 -0.74 -13.63 -10.83
N GLU A 501 0.43 -13.26 -10.30
CA GLU A 501 0.76 -11.90 -9.88
C GLU A 501 0.71 -10.91 -11.05
N ILE A 502 1.26 -11.28 -12.22
CA ILE A 502 1.25 -10.41 -13.41
C ILE A 502 -0.17 -10.20 -13.91
N GLY A 503 -1.05 -11.21 -13.87
CA GLY A 503 -2.47 -11.04 -14.16
C GLY A 503 -3.15 -10.04 -13.23
N SER A 504 -2.82 -10.08 -11.94
CA SER A 504 -3.29 -9.11 -10.96
C SER A 504 -2.74 -7.70 -11.23
N MET A 505 -1.44 -7.58 -11.54
CA MET A 505 -0.81 -6.31 -11.88
C MET A 505 -1.43 -5.65 -13.13
N LEU A 506 -1.73 -6.42 -14.18
CA LEU A 506 -2.41 -5.93 -15.39
C LEU A 506 -3.80 -5.38 -15.07
N THR A 507 -4.58 -6.12 -14.25
CA THR A 507 -5.92 -5.70 -13.82
C THR A 507 -5.87 -4.35 -13.09
N VAL A 508 -4.95 -4.21 -12.15
CA VAL A 508 -4.80 -3.00 -11.33
C VAL A 508 -4.21 -1.84 -12.14
N ALA A 509 -3.25 -2.11 -13.02
CA ALA A 509 -2.66 -1.09 -13.91
C ALA A 509 -3.71 -0.45 -14.83
N LYS A 510 -4.60 -1.25 -15.41
CA LYS A 510 -5.71 -0.74 -16.22
C LYS A 510 -6.62 0.19 -15.42
N ALA A 511 -6.94 -0.18 -14.17
CA ALA A 511 -7.74 0.67 -13.30
C ALA A 511 -7.03 1.99 -12.95
N ILE A 512 -5.71 1.96 -12.69
CA ILE A 512 -4.90 3.17 -12.45
C ILE A 512 -4.98 4.11 -13.66
N ALA A 513 -4.70 3.61 -14.86
CA ALA A 513 -4.66 4.41 -16.07
C ALA A 513 -6.06 4.97 -16.45
N MET A 514 -7.13 4.20 -16.25
CA MET A 514 -8.50 4.69 -16.47
C MET A 514 -8.87 5.82 -15.51
N GLY A 515 -8.58 5.69 -14.22
CA GLY A 515 -8.78 6.75 -13.23
C GLY A 515 -7.96 8.01 -13.57
N ALA A 516 -6.68 7.84 -13.94
CA ALA A 516 -5.79 8.93 -14.31
C ALA A 516 -6.25 9.68 -15.59
N LEU A 517 -6.79 8.96 -16.58
CA LEU A 517 -7.35 9.57 -17.79
C LEU A 517 -8.62 10.38 -17.49
N HIS A 518 -9.47 9.82 -16.61
CA HIS A 518 -10.73 10.46 -16.21
C HIS A 518 -10.50 11.75 -15.43
N ARG A 519 -9.53 11.76 -14.48
CA ARG A 519 -9.24 12.90 -13.60
C ARG A 519 -8.37 13.94 -14.30
N ARG A 520 -8.99 14.94 -14.89
CA ARG A 520 -8.32 16.04 -15.62
C ARG A 520 -8.03 17.22 -14.69
N GLU A 521 -7.23 16.97 -13.67
CA GLU A 521 -6.73 17.95 -12.71
C GLU A 521 -5.39 17.47 -12.16
N SER A 522 -4.69 18.32 -11.41
CA SER A 522 -3.57 17.94 -10.55
C SER A 522 -3.99 18.05 -9.09
N ARG A 523 -3.90 16.93 -8.34
CA ARG A 523 -4.27 16.85 -6.92
C ARG A 523 -3.35 15.87 -6.19
N GLY A 524 -2.69 16.34 -5.14
CA GLY A 524 -1.78 15.49 -4.35
C GLY A 524 -0.70 14.83 -5.21
N ALA A 525 -0.66 13.51 -5.19
CA ALA A 525 0.30 12.72 -5.96
C ALA A 525 -0.08 12.52 -7.44
N HIS A 526 -1.31 12.85 -7.83
CA HIS A 526 -1.75 12.82 -9.23
C HIS A 526 -1.44 14.15 -9.91
N ILE A 527 -0.41 14.19 -10.76
CA ILE A 527 0.08 15.40 -11.42
C ILE A 527 -0.12 15.28 -12.93
N ARG A 528 -0.99 16.14 -13.49
CA ARG A 528 -1.30 16.26 -14.91
C ARG A 528 -0.61 17.51 -15.47
N GLU A 529 0.39 17.33 -16.34
CA GLU A 529 1.08 18.45 -16.98
C GLU A 529 0.13 19.28 -17.86
N ASP A 530 -0.82 18.61 -18.50
CA ASP A 530 -1.86 19.21 -19.35
C ASP A 530 -3.02 19.83 -18.53
N HIS A 531 -3.16 19.47 -17.24
CA HIS A 531 -4.14 20.01 -16.30
C HIS A 531 -3.48 20.34 -14.94
N PRO A 532 -2.58 21.34 -14.87
CA PRO A 532 -1.71 21.55 -13.70
C PRO A 532 -2.41 22.11 -12.47
N LYS A 533 -3.67 22.49 -12.56
CA LYS A 533 -4.45 23.06 -11.45
C LYS A 533 -5.43 22.06 -10.88
N ARG A 534 -5.65 22.14 -9.56
CA ARG A 534 -6.74 21.46 -8.87
C ARG A 534 -8.08 22.07 -9.27
N ASN A 535 -9.10 21.24 -9.43
CA ASN A 535 -10.45 21.65 -9.81
C ASN A 535 -11.48 21.01 -8.86
N ASP A 536 -11.76 21.69 -7.76
CA ASP A 536 -12.67 21.19 -6.71
C ASP A 536 -14.12 21.10 -7.20
N GLU A 537 -14.55 22.00 -8.11
CA GLU A 537 -15.91 22.01 -8.62
C GLU A 537 -16.25 20.72 -9.39
N ARG A 538 -15.30 20.19 -10.18
CA ARG A 538 -15.55 19.05 -11.04
C ARG A 538 -15.01 17.72 -10.46
N TYR A 539 -13.85 17.73 -9.82
CA TYR A 539 -13.08 16.53 -9.49
C TYR A 539 -12.88 16.28 -7.99
N LEU A 540 -13.55 17.04 -7.11
CA LEU A 540 -13.58 16.70 -5.69
C LEU A 540 -14.58 15.55 -5.45
N LYS A 541 -14.26 14.41 -6.07
CA LYS A 541 -15.03 13.18 -6.10
C LYS A 541 -14.10 11.99 -6.15
N HIS A 542 -14.54 10.89 -5.59
CA HIS A 542 -13.91 9.59 -5.76
C HIS A 542 -14.19 9.04 -7.16
N SER A 543 -13.18 8.42 -7.76
CA SER A 543 -13.32 7.57 -8.94
C SER A 543 -13.55 6.11 -8.49
N LEU A 544 -14.56 5.45 -9.04
CA LEU A 544 -14.83 4.04 -8.78
C LEU A 544 -14.79 3.27 -10.11
N ILE A 545 -14.03 2.18 -10.12
CA ILE A 545 -13.92 1.30 -11.29
C ILE A 545 -14.43 -0.07 -10.90
N LYS A 546 -15.40 -0.58 -11.64
CA LYS A 546 -16.06 -1.86 -11.39
C LYS A 546 -16.08 -2.70 -12.67
N LEU A 547 -16.11 -4.01 -12.51
CA LEU A 547 -16.31 -4.93 -13.62
C LEU A 547 -17.80 -4.96 -14.00
N GLY A 548 -18.12 -4.50 -15.20
CA GLY A 548 -19.47 -4.54 -15.74
C GLY A 548 -19.91 -5.96 -16.10
N ALA A 549 -21.20 -6.15 -16.32
CA ALA A 549 -21.78 -7.44 -16.67
C ALA A 549 -21.26 -8.03 -18.00
N ASN A 550 -20.77 -7.19 -18.88
CA ASN A 550 -20.14 -7.56 -20.16
C ASN A 550 -18.63 -7.88 -20.05
N GLY A 551 -18.06 -7.79 -18.83
CA GLY A 551 -16.63 -7.96 -18.59
C GLY A 551 -15.77 -6.72 -18.86
N GLU A 552 -16.38 -5.59 -19.23
CA GLU A 552 -15.70 -4.32 -19.42
C GLU A 552 -15.53 -3.56 -18.09
N TYR A 553 -14.54 -2.66 -18.04
CA TYR A 553 -14.32 -1.79 -16.90
C TYR A 553 -15.24 -0.57 -16.99
N GLU A 554 -16.06 -0.38 -15.98
CA GLU A 554 -16.99 0.76 -15.87
C GLU A 554 -16.47 1.74 -14.81
N LEU A 555 -16.39 3.04 -15.16
CA LEU A 555 -15.98 4.10 -14.25
C LEU A 555 -17.20 4.92 -13.83
N THR A 556 -17.36 5.11 -12.54
CA THR A 556 -18.36 5.95 -11.91
C THR A 556 -17.73 6.89 -10.90
N GLU A 557 -18.52 7.81 -10.34
CA GLU A 557 -18.06 8.78 -9.33
C GLU A 557 -18.90 8.69 -8.06
N ARG A 558 -18.29 9.03 -6.93
CA ARG A 558 -18.95 9.23 -5.63
C ARG A 558 -18.46 10.52 -5.02
N ASP A 559 -19.37 11.29 -4.40
CA ASP A 559 -18.99 12.52 -3.71
C ASP A 559 -18.13 12.24 -2.47
N VAL A 560 -17.17 13.12 -2.19
CA VAL A 560 -16.37 13.10 -0.96
C VAL A 560 -17.23 13.57 0.22
N VAL A 561 -17.07 12.93 1.37
CA VAL A 561 -17.78 13.30 2.59
C VAL A 561 -17.08 14.47 3.28
N PHE A 562 -17.77 15.62 3.33
CA PHE A 562 -17.31 16.81 4.06
C PHE A 562 -18.02 16.91 5.40
N THR A 563 -17.27 17.18 6.45
CA THR A 563 -17.84 17.45 7.78
C THR A 563 -17.42 18.81 8.32
N LYS A 564 -16.19 19.24 8.11
CA LYS A 564 -15.62 20.36 8.87
C LYS A 564 -14.69 21.29 8.09
N TYR A 565 -13.87 20.75 7.20
CA TYR A 565 -12.78 21.48 6.57
C TYR A 565 -13.02 21.71 5.08
N GLU A 566 -13.28 22.95 4.71
CA GLU A 566 -13.41 23.37 3.31
C GLU A 566 -12.05 23.29 2.60
N PRO A 567 -12.03 22.91 1.30
CA PRO A 567 -10.83 22.86 0.52
C PRO A 567 -10.09 24.21 0.45
N GLN A 568 -8.81 24.19 0.77
CA GLN A 568 -7.92 25.35 0.72
C GLN A 568 -6.68 25.03 -0.10
N GLU A 569 -6.02 26.06 -0.61
CA GLU A 569 -4.71 25.90 -1.24
C GLU A 569 -3.69 25.40 -0.20
N ARG A 570 -2.99 24.31 -0.52
CA ARG A 570 -1.93 23.79 0.36
C ARG A 570 -0.67 24.64 0.23
N LYS A 571 -0.25 25.29 1.32
CA LYS A 571 1.01 26.06 1.43
C LYS A 571 1.95 25.35 2.40
N TYR A 572 3.21 25.14 1.97
CA TYR A 572 4.26 24.46 2.72
C TYR A 572 5.52 25.31 2.87
#